data_83098e940f372111791010bbfd01d27c
#
_entry.id   83098e940f372111791010bbfd01d27c
#
_cell.length_a   1.000
_cell.length_b   1.000
_cell.length_c   1.000
_cell.angle_alpha   90.00
_cell.angle_beta   90.00
_cell.angle_gamma   90.00
#
_symmetry.space_group_name_H-M   'P 1'
#
loop_
_entity.id
_entity.type
_entity.pdbx_description
1 polymer ?
#
loop_
_entity_poly.entity_id
_entity_poly.type
_entity_poly.pdbx_seq_one_letter_code
_entity_poly.pdbx_strand_id
1 'polypeptide(L)'
;MENETKQTNTNEQEPDIFAQKLREADSLYAILSGCTKEPYVYCDPETMDDAILLFTDEEGAKAGAQKLAEQQIPVGIAKVDRKSLLLFYTSLYTMGVNAIQVHVGEEQKMIQLTEFVRRKDPEDSKNGKVWVENPELHLTMLYYMQDLRRQPNQEITPELNDLQEEIGAHFTKGRYIVPLPEEGNGIPLVKLKSGDIFQPIFTDVIEFQRFNREKKFRPVVVDAIKLAQVLPEEAKGIVLNPLGVNMPLTVQKVKKQPEAPVQKPVSVEAQIDAAIREVQAEAGRE
;
A
#
# COMPACT_ATOMS: atom_id res chain seq x y z
N MET A 1 62.37 -9.36 -22.12
CA MET A 1 61.40 -8.27 -22.40
C MET A 1 60.14 -8.95 -22.90
N GLU A 2 59.32 -9.37 -21.97
CA GLU A 2 58.05 -10.00 -22.25
C GLU A 2 56.95 -8.95 -22.20
N ASN A 3 56.25 -8.74 -23.29
CA ASN A 3 55.10 -7.85 -23.41
C ASN A 3 53.89 -8.59 -22.87
N GLU A 4 53.44 -8.28 -21.65
CA GLU A 4 52.11 -8.66 -21.16
C GLU A 4 51.04 -7.77 -21.81
N THR A 5 50.32 -8.38 -22.74
CA THR A 5 49.14 -7.79 -23.36
C THR A 5 47.98 -7.89 -22.35
N LYS A 6 47.64 -6.75 -21.69
CA LYS A 6 46.40 -6.64 -20.90
C LYS A 6 45.19 -6.78 -21.84
N GLN A 7 44.54 -7.92 -21.81
CA GLN A 7 43.19 -8.08 -22.31
C GLN A 7 42.22 -7.37 -21.36
N THR A 8 41.76 -6.22 -21.76
CA THR A 8 40.56 -5.56 -21.19
C THR A 8 39.35 -6.30 -21.66
N ASN A 9 38.84 -7.23 -20.85
CA ASN A 9 37.50 -7.80 -21.03
C ASN A 9 36.46 -6.71 -20.67
N THR A 10 36.09 -5.90 -21.63
CA THR A 10 34.82 -5.16 -21.64
C THR A 10 33.73 -6.14 -22.03
N ASN A 11 33.12 -6.78 -21.03
CA ASN A 11 31.80 -7.41 -21.19
C ASN A 11 30.78 -6.28 -21.43
N GLU A 12 30.69 -5.78 -22.63
CA GLU A 12 29.53 -5.04 -23.11
C GLU A 12 28.41 -6.09 -23.23
N GLN A 13 27.59 -6.20 -22.15
CA GLN A 13 26.34 -6.94 -22.22
C GLN A 13 25.50 -6.27 -23.32
N GLU A 14 25.11 -7.03 -24.34
CA GLU A 14 24.14 -6.55 -25.33
C GLU A 14 22.92 -5.97 -24.60
N PRO A 15 22.45 -4.77 -25.00
CA PRO A 15 21.32 -4.14 -24.34
C PRO A 15 20.12 -5.06 -24.38
N ASP A 16 19.51 -5.31 -23.21
CA ASP A 16 18.32 -6.12 -23.11
C ASP A 16 17.18 -5.50 -23.93
N ILE A 17 16.85 -6.12 -25.04
CA ILE A 17 15.85 -5.66 -26.02
C ILE A 17 14.49 -5.43 -25.33
N PHE A 18 14.12 -6.25 -24.34
CA PHE A 18 12.86 -6.09 -23.60
C PHE A 18 12.89 -4.86 -22.71
N ALA A 19 13.98 -4.65 -21.97
CA ALA A 19 14.15 -3.46 -21.15
C ALA A 19 14.20 -2.17 -21.98
N GLN A 20 14.83 -2.22 -23.17
CA GLN A 20 14.85 -1.11 -24.11
C GLN A 20 13.43 -0.81 -24.59
N LYS A 21 12.65 -1.81 -25.04
CA LYS A 21 11.27 -1.63 -25.49
C LYS A 21 10.37 -1.03 -24.40
N LEU A 22 10.52 -1.44 -23.13
CA LEU A 22 9.79 -0.84 -22.02
C LEU A 22 10.10 0.64 -21.81
N ARG A 23 11.36 1.06 -22.03
CA ARG A 23 11.78 2.46 -21.86
C ARG A 23 11.37 3.35 -23.04
N GLU A 24 11.34 2.82 -24.25
CA GLU A 24 11.12 3.57 -25.48
C GLU A 24 9.66 3.55 -25.95
N ALA A 25 8.83 2.69 -25.38
CA ALA A 25 7.43 2.54 -25.77
C ALA A 25 6.64 3.86 -25.62
N ASP A 26 5.84 4.20 -26.62
CA ASP A 26 4.87 5.28 -26.54
C ASP A 26 3.66 4.91 -25.70
N SER A 27 3.35 3.63 -25.64
CA SER A 27 2.34 3.04 -24.75
C SER A 27 2.61 1.56 -24.56
N LEU A 28 2.15 1.07 -23.41
CA LEU A 28 2.14 -0.35 -23.05
C LEU A 28 0.74 -0.75 -22.59
N TYR A 29 0.47 -2.03 -22.55
CA TYR A 29 -0.83 -2.58 -22.17
C TYR A 29 -0.65 -3.50 -20.96
N ALA A 30 -1.23 -3.12 -19.83
CA ALA A 30 -1.22 -3.89 -18.60
C ALA A 30 -2.53 -4.69 -18.45
N ILE A 31 -2.44 -5.91 -17.96
CA ILE A 31 -3.62 -6.65 -17.52
C ILE A 31 -4.03 -6.13 -16.15
N LEU A 32 -5.30 -5.74 -16.01
CA LEU A 32 -5.90 -5.32 -14.75
C LEU A 32 -6.76 -6.42 -14.17
N SER A 33 -6.71 -6.62 -12.88
CA SER A 33 -7.65 -7.47 -12.16
C SER A 33 -9.05 -6.85 -12.14
N GLY A 34 -10.05 -7.57 -12.62
CA GLY A 34 -11.46 -7.18 -12.49
C GLY A 34 -11.93 -7.13 -11.03
N CYS A 35 -11.20 -7.78 -10.13
CA CYS A 35 -11.52 -7.84 -8.70
C CYS A 35 -11.02 -6.62 -7.92
N THR A 36 -9.86 -6.04 -8.29
CA THR A 36 -9.21 -4.97 -7.53
C THR A 36 -9.09 -3.65 -8.29
N LYS A 37 -9.19 -3.65 -9.62
CA LYS A 37 -8.91 -2.52 -10.53
C LYS A 37 -7.44 -2.07 -10.51
N GLU A 38 -6.58 -2.87 -9.91
CA GLU A 38 -5.12 -2.75 -9.95
C GLU A 38 -4.56 -3.71 -11.01
N PRO A 39 -3.28 -3.62 -11.39
CA PRO A 39 -2.63 -4.66 -12.16
C PRO A 39 -2.91 -6.04 -11.57
N TYR A 40 -3.18 -7.00 -12.46
CA TYR A 40 -3.32 -8.40 -12.04
C TYR A 40 -1.96 -8.91 -11.60
N VAL A 41 -1.86 -9.31 -10.33
CA VAL A 41 -0.63 -9.82 -9.72
C VAL A 41 -0.72 -11.34 -9.61
N TYR A 42 0.36 -12.02 -9.93
CA TYR A 42 0.52 -13.46 -9.74
C TYR A 42 1.93 -13.79 -9.26
N CYS A 43 2.06 -14.86 -8.50
CA CYS A 43 3.36 -15.41 -8.14
C CYS A 43 3.81 -16.37 -9.24
N ASP A 44 4.98 -16.12 -9.80
CA ASP A 44 5.57 -17.02 -10.80
C ASP A 44 6.08 -18.30 -10.11
N PRO A 45 5.62 -19.50 -10.54
CA PRO A 45 5.94 -20.74 -9.85
C PRO A 45 7.39 -21.19 -10.00
N GLU A 46 8.13 -20.66 -10.96
CA GLU A 46 9.52 -21.02 -11.22
C GLU A 46 10.49 -20.09 -10.48
N THR A 47 10.23 -18.78 -10.52
CA THR A 47 11.10 -17.77 -9.92
C THR A 47 10.65 -17.32 -8.53
N MET A 48 9.41 -17.61 -8.17
CA MET A 48 8.74 -17.13 -6.95
C MET A 48 8.63 -15.61 -6.89
N ASP A 49 8.66 -14.97 -8.06
CA ASP A 49 8.49 -13.52 -8.19
C ASP A 49 7.00 -13.14 -8.19
N ASP A 50 6.69 -12.03 -7.52
CA ASP A 50 5.39 -11.38 -7.58
C ASP A 50 5.36 -10.45 -8.80
N ALA A 51 4.70 -10.90 -9.85
CA ALA A 51 4.80 -10.28 -11.17
C ALA A 51 3.45 -9.78 -11.70
N ILE A 52 3.54 -8.84 -12.64
CA ILE A 52 2.43 -8.40 -13.48
C ILE A 52 2.69 -8.78 -14.95
N LEU A 53 1.63 -8.78 -15.76
CA LEU A 53 1.68 -8.99 -17.20
C LEU A 53 1.66 -7.65 -17.95
N LEU A 54 2.65 -7.41 -18.80
CA LEU A 54 2.79 -6.20 -19.58
C LEU A 54 3.08 -6.53 -21.06
N PHE A 55 2.34 -5.91 -21.97
CA PHE A 55 2.41 -6.16 -23.41
C PHE A 55 2.81 -4.91 -24.17
N THR A 56 3.59 -5.07 -25.24
CA THR A 56 3.98 -3.96 -26.12
C THR A 56 2.88 -3.58 -27.12
N ASP A 57 1.89 -4.45 -27.33
CA ASP A 57 0.80 -4.24 -28.25
C ASP A 57 -0.55 -4.69 -27.70
N GLU A 58 -1.64 -4.15 -28.24
CA GLU A 58 -2.98 -4.40 -27.76
C GLU A 58 -3.48 -5.81 -28.09
N GLU A 59 -3.05 -6.38 -29.22
CA GLU A 59 -3.49 -7.72 -29.65
C GLU A 59 -2.90 -8.78 -28.74
N GLY A 60 -1.61 -8.67 -28.38
CA GLY A 60 -0.98 -9.52 -27.37
C GLY A 60 -1.68 -9.43 -26.01
N ALA A 61 -2.03 -8.22 -25.57
CA ALA A 61 -2.76 -8.02 -24.33
C ALA A 61 -4.16 -8.65 -24.35
N LYS A 62 -4.88 -8.56 -25.47
CA LYS A 62 -6.18 -9.23 -25.65
C LYS A 62 -6.06 -10.75 -25.59
N ALA A 63 -5.04 -11.31 -26.24
CA ALA A 63 -4.77 -12.74 -26.20
C ALA A 63 -4.41 -13.21 -24.78
N GLY A 64 -3.59 -12.44 -24.04
CA GLY A 64 -3.25 -12.70 -22.65
C GLY A 64 -4.48 -12.62 -21.72
N ALA A 65 -5.31 -11.59 -21.87
CA ALA A 65 -6.55 -11.45 -21.13
C ALA A 65 -7.55 -12.60 -21.40
N GLN A 66 -7.63 -13.08 -22.65
CA GLN A 66 -8.48 -14.20 -23.00
C GLN A 66 -8.02 -15.50 -22.31
N LYS A 67 -6.72 -15.77 -22.29
CA LYS A 67 -6.17 -16.97 -21.58
C LYS A 67 -6.51 -16.95 -20.09
N LEU A 68 -6.47 -15.79 -19.44
CA LEU A 68 -6.87 -15.65 -18.05
C LEU A 68 -8.38 -15.82 -17.86
N ALA A 69 -9.19 -15.27 -18.79
CA ALA A 69 -10.63 -15.45 -18.76
C ALA A 69 -11.05 -16.93 -18.93
N GLU A 70 -10.35 -17.70 -19.74
CA GLU A 70 -10.55 -19.17 -19.87
C GLU A 70 -10.28 -19.90 -18.54
N GLN A 71 -9.41 -19.35 -17.68
CA GLN A 71 -9.15 -19.83 -16.32
C GLN A 71 -10.12 -19.23 -15.28
N GLN A 72 -11.19 -18.57 -15.74
CA GLN A 72 -12.17 -17.89 -14.87
C GLN A 72 -11.56 -16.78 -14.01
N ILE A 73 -10.49 -16.15 -14.48
CA ILE A 73 -9.89 -14.98 -13.84
C ILE A 73 -10.44 -13.73 -14.52
N PRO A 74 -11.27 -12.92 -13.82
CA PRO A 74 -11.84 -11.72 -14.38
C PRO A 74 -10.76 -10.64 -14.53
N VAL A 75 -10.46 -10.26 -15.76
CA VAL A 75 -9.44 -9.27 -16.08
C VAL A 75 -9.94 -8.26 -17.12
N GLY A 76 -9.27 -7.11 -17.15
CA GLY A 76 -9.38 -6.09 -18.18
C GLY A 76 -8.02 -5.70 -18.71
N ILE A 77 -8.01 -4.78 -19.68
CA ILE A 77 -6.78 -4.26 -20.26
C ILE A 77 -6.75 -2.74 -20.05
N ALA A 78 -5.61 -2.23 -19.59
CA ALA A 78 -5.35 -0.81 -19.50
C ALA A 78 -4.19 -0.41 -20.38
N LYS A 79 -4.40 0.61 -21.20
CA LYS A 79 -3.32 1.28 -21.92
C LYS A 79 -2.61 2.26 -20.98
N VAL A 80 -1.30 2.16 -20.88
CA VAL A 80 -0.43 3.05 -20.11
C VAL A 80 0.38 3.88 -21.11
N ASP A 81 0.05 5.16 -21.26
CA ASP A 81 0.75 6.07 -22.14
C ASP A 81 2.13 6.45 -21.60
N ARG A 82 3.08 6.79 -22.47
CA ARG A 82 4.48 7.16 -22.15
C ARG A 82 4.62 8.11 -20.98
N LYS A 83 3.79 9.14 -20.90
CA LYS A 83 3.81 10.13 -19.81
C LYS A 83 3.48 9.55 -18.43
N SER A 84 2.82 8.40 -18.39
CA SER A 84 2.38 7.71 -17.16
C SER A 84 3.25 6.51 -16.80
N LEU A 85 4.16 6.07 -17.71
CA LEU A 85 4.95 4.85 -17.49
C LEU A 85 5.80 4.91 -16.24
N LEU A 86 6.49 6.04 -15.99
CA LEU A 86 7.34 6.15 -14.78
C LEU A 86 6.52 6.06 -13.49
N LEU A 87 5.36 6.72 -13.45
CA LEU A 87 4.45 6.62 -12.29
C LEU A 87 3.90 5.20 -12.14
N PHE A 88 3.54 4.57 -13.25
CA PHE A 88 3.07 3.19 -13.28
C PHE A 88 4.13 2.23 -12.69
N TYR A 89 5.36 2.28 -13.19
CA TYR A 89 6.44 1.44 -12.65
C TYR A 89 6.75 1.75 -11.17
N THR A 90 6.68 3.03 -10.78
CA THR A 90 6.88 3.41 -9.38
C THR A 90 5.78 2.85 -8.48
N SER A 91 4.54 2.78 -8.98
CA SER A 91 3.42 2.22 -8.22
C SER A 91 3.57 0.73 -7.96
N LEU A 92 4.25 -0.03 -8.83
CA LEU A 92 4.50 -1.45 -8.61
C LEU A 92 5.31 -1.71 -7.35
N TYR A 93 6.28 -0.84 -7.01
CA TYR A 93 7.01 -0.95 -5.75
C TYR A 93 6.11 -0.78 -4.53
N THR A 94 5.20 0.19 -4.56
CA THR A 94 4.28 0.42 -3.42
C THR A 94 3.24 -0.69 -3.29
N MET A 95 3.01 -1.44 -4.39
CA MET A 95 2.16 -2.63 -4.41
C MET A 95 2.88 -3.91 -3.97
N GLY A 96 4.20 -3.87 -3.76
CA GLY A 96 5.00 -5.05 -3.42
C GLY A 96 5.38 -5.94 -4.60
N VAL A 97 5.07 -5.52 -5.83
CA VAL A 97 5.45 -6.24 -7.06
C VAL A 97 6.95 -6.07 -7.30
N ASN A 98 7.65 -7.18 -7.55
CA ASN A 98 9.10 -7.19 -7.76
C ASN A 98 9.51 -7.48 -9.21
N ALA A 99 8.61 -8.02 -10.05
CA ALA A 99 8.90 -8.39 -11.43
C ALA A 99 7.80 -8.01 -12.43
N ILE A 100 8.19 -7.94 -13.69
CA ILE A 100 7.30 -7.71 -14.83
C ILE A 100 7.52 -8.81 -15.86
N GLN A 101 6.48 -9.57 -16.18
CA GLN A 101 6.51 -10.45 -17.35
C GLN A 101 6.15 -9.65 -18.60
N VAL A 102 7.16 -9.34 -19.39
CA VAL A 102 7.03 -8.53 -20.61
C VAL A 102 6.76 -9.43 -21.80
N HIS A 103 5.77 -9.10 -22.59
CA HIS A 103 5.42 -9.76 -23.84
C HIS A 103 5.70 -8.84 -25.04
N VAL A 104 6.45 -9.35 -26.01
CA VAL A 104 6.81 -8.67 -27.25
C VAL A 104 6.49 -9.61 -28.42
N GLY A 105 5.33 -9.44 -29.06
CA GLY A 105 4.83 -10.41 -30.02
C GLY A 105 4.65 -11.78 -29.35
N GLU A 106 5.33 -12.81 -29.88
CA GLU A 106 5.30 -14.19 -29.35
C GLU A 106 6.33 -14.44 -28.23
N GLU A 107 7.30 -13.54 -28.09
CA GLU A 107 8.35 -13.67 -27.07
C GLU A 107 7.92 -13.07 -25.73
N GLN A 108 8.43 -13.68 -24.64
CA GLN A 108 8.20 -13.19 -23.29
C GLN A 108 9.46 -13.29 -22.45
N LYS A 109 9.61 -12.35 -21.49
CA LYS A 109 10.73 -12.34 -20.56
C LYS A 109 10.29 -11.80 -19.20
N MET A 110 10.75 -12.43 -18.13
CA MET A 110 10.65 -11.89 -16.77
C MET A 110 11.78 -10.88 -16.58
N ILE A 111 11.45 -9.66 -16.12
CA ILE A 111 12.39 -8.59 -15.81
C ILE A 111 12.18 -8.17 -14.36
N GLN A 112 13.25 -8.15 -13.58
CA GLN A 112 13.22 -7.64 -12.22
C GLN A 112 13.01 -6.14 -12.21
N LEU A 113 12.07 -5.66 -11.41
CA LEU A 113 11.73 -4.23 -11.37
C LEU A 113 12.92 -3.36 -10.95
N THR A 114 13.79 -3.86 -10.07
CA THR A 114 15.01 -3.19 -9.61
C THR A 114 16.08 -3.02 -10.70
N GLU A 115 16.11 -3.88 -11.69
CA GLU A 115 17.01 -3.76 -12.85
C GLU A 115 16.55 -2.69 -13.83
N PHE A 116 15.24 -2.46 -13.85
CA PHE A 116 14.60 -1.59 -14.84
C PHE A 116 14.37 -0.17 -14.29
N VAL A 117 13.87 -0.04 -13.05
CA VAL A 117 13.56 1.24 -12.41
C VAL A 117 14.34 1.40 -11.13
N ARG A 118 15.23 2.39 -11.08
CA ARG A 118 15.94 2.73 -9.85
C ARG A 118 15.06 3.58 -8.95
N ARG A 119 14.95 3.18 -7.71
CA ARG A 119 14.27 3.92 -6.66
C ARG A 119 15.28 4.54 -5.71
N LYS A 120 15.00 5.76 -5.23
CA LYS A 120 15.76 6.33 -4.13
C LYS A 120 15.40 5.60 -2.84
N ASP A 121 16.41 5.28 -2.04
CA ASP A 121 16.18 4.69 -0.74
C ASP A 121 15.36 5.67 0.13
N PRO A 122 14.29 5.21 0.80
CA PRO A 122 13.54 6.02 1.75
C PRO A 122 14.42 6.63 2.85
N GLU A 123 15.49 5.96 3.26
CA GLU A 123 16.44 6.45 4.28
C GLU A 123 17.28 7.63 3.78
N ASP A 124 17.49 7.76 2.47
CA ASP A 124 18.19 8.90 1.87
C ASP A 124 17.38 10.20 1.87
N SER A 125 16.11 10.13 2.23
CA SER A 125 15.21 11.30 2.30
C SER A 125 15.46 12.12 3.57
N LYS A 126 16.66 12.69 3.73
CA LYS A 126 17.08 13.52 4.88
C LYS A 126 16.26 14.80 5.11
N ASN A 127 15.20 15.03 4.36
CA ASN A 127 14.41 16.27 4.42
C ASN A 127 13.22 16.24 5.41
N GLY A 128 13.23 15.35 6.41
CA GLY A 128 12.17 15.30 7.43
C GLY A 128 10.79 14.89 6.91
N LYS A 129 10.68 14.50 5.64
CA LYS A 129 9.42 13.96 5.08
C LYS A 129 9.24 12.52 5.54
N VAL A 130 8.14 12.25 6.19
CA VAL A 130 7.78 10.90 6.59
C VAL A 130 7.41 10.10 5.35
N TRP A 131 8.15 9.02 5.10
CA TRP A 131 7.84 8.08 4.04
C TRP A 131 6.80 7.07 4.53
N VAL A 132 5.73 6.87 3.77
CA VAL A 132 4.67 5.91 4.08
C VAL A 132 4.54 4.96 2.92
N GLU A 133 4.84 3.70 3.16
CA GLU A 133 4.62 2.59 2.26
C GLU A 133 4.39 1.32 3.07
N ASN A 134 3.56 0.44 2.54
CA ASN A 134 3.24 -0.86 3.11
C ASN A 134 3.13 -1.88 1.97
N PRO A 135 4.25 -2.16 1.24
CA PRO A 135 4.21 -2.99 0.04
C PRO A 135 3.77 -4.43 0.32
N GLU A 136 4.26 -5.04 1.40
CA GLU A 136 3.88 -6.40 1.81
C GLU A 136 2.37 -6.49 2.09
N LEU A 137 1.84 -5.53 2.86
CA LEU A 137 0.40 -5.47 3.12
C LEU A 137 -0.39 -5.29 1.82
N HIS A 138 0.05 -4.39 0.93
CA HIS A 138 -0.66 -4.11 -0.31
C HIS A 138 -0.70 -5.34 -1.21
N LEU A 139 0.43 -6.03 -1.35
CA LEU A 139 0.55 -7.26 -2.12
C LEU A 139 -0.38 -8.37 -1.58
N THR A 140 -0.32 -8.64 -0.28
CA THR A 140 -1.15 -9.68 0.35
C THR A 140 -2.64 -9.35 0.19
N MET A 141 -3.03 -8.06 0.31
CA MET A 141 -4.40 -7.63 0.03
C MET A 141 -4.82 -7.84 -1.44
N LEU A 142 -3.91 -7.64 -2.40
CA LEU A 142 -4.20 -7.90 -3.81
C LEU A 142 -4.49 -9.38 -4.06
N TYR A 143 -3.66 -10.29 -3.57
CA TYR A 143 -3.91 -11.74 -3.65
C TYR A 143 -5.23 -12.11 -2.99
N TYR A 144 -5.42 -11.72 -1.74
CA TYR A 144 -6.64 -12.00 -1.00
C TYR A 144 -7.91 -11.53 -1.73
N MET A 145 -7.91 -10.28 -2.22
CA MET A 145 -9.08 -9.73 -2.87
C MET A 145 -9.30 -10.25 -4.30
N GLN A 146 -8.23 -10.62 -5.00
CA GLN A 146 -8.33 -11.30 -6.29
C GLN A 146 -9.06 -12.65 -6.12
N ASP A 147 -8.66 -13.46 -5.16
CA ASP A 147 -9.25 -14.77 -4.92
C ASP A 147 -10.66 -14.67 -4.32
N LEU A 148 -10.84 -13.86 -3.29
CA LEU A 148 -12.14 -13.70 -2.62
C LEU A 148 -13.23 -13.20 -3.58
N ARG A 149 -12.92 -12.24 -4.46
CA ARG A 149 -13.90 -11.64 -5.37
C ARG A 149 -14.10 -12.43 -6.67
N ARG A 150 -13.14 -13.28 -7.02
CA ARG A 150 -13.27 -14.18 -8.16
C ARG A 150 -14.40 -15.17 -7.96
N GLN A 151 -14.59 -15.67 -6.75
CA GLN A 151 -15.60 -16.66 -6.40
C GLN A 151 -16.39 -16.24 -5.15
N PRO A 152 -17.30 -15.26 -5.28
CA PRO A 152 -17.95 -14.61 -4.13
C PRO A 152 -18.86 -15.54 -3.30
N ASN A 153 -19.19 -16.71 -3.82
CA ASN A 153 -20.02 -17.73 -3.12
C ASN A 153 -19.19 -18.91 -2.62
N GLN A 154 -17.87 -18.85 -2.73
CA GLN A 154 -16.99 -19.92 -2.26
C GLN A 154 -16.83 -19.83 -0.73
N GLU A 155 -16.75 -20.98 -0.08
CA GLU A 155 -16.30 -21.05 1.31
C GLU A 155 -14.87 -20.53 1.43
N ILE A 156 -14.55 -19.90 2.54
CA ILE A 156 -13.20 -19.40 2.81
C ILE A 156 -12.26 -20.60 2.88
N THR A 157 -11.29 -20.64 1.97
CA THR A 157 -10.30 -21.73 1.92
C THR A 157 -9.21 -21.54 2.97
N PRO A 158 -8.42 -22.57 3.32
CA PRO A 158 -7.26 -22.41 4.19
C PRO A 158 -6.29 -21.35 3.70
N GLU A 159 -6.03 -21.28 2.40
CA GLU A 159 -5.13 -20.29 1.78
C GLU A 159 -5.65 -18.87 1.97
N LEU A 160 -6.97 -18.64 1.85
CA LEU A 160 -7.58 -17.34 2.14
C LEU A 160 -7.48 -16.98 3.63
N ASN A 161 -7.59 -17.97 4.53
CA ASN A 161 -7.37 -17.71 5.95
C ASN A 161 -5.93 -17.31 6.24
N ASP A 162 -4.94 -18.00 5.65
CA ASP A 162 -3.52 -17.67 5.79
C ASP A 162 -3.24 -16.25 5.31
N LEU A 163 -3.75 -15.86 4.13
CA LEU A 163 -3.64 -14.49 3.62
C LEU A 163 -4.33 -13.47 4.55
N GLN A 164 -5.46 -13.82 5.16
CA GLN A 164 -6.15 -12.93 6.12
C GLN A 164 -5.33 -12.73 7.39
N GLU A 165 -4.69 -13.76 7.91
CA GLU A 165 -3.79 -13.67 9.07
C GLU A 165 -2.57 -12.82 8.74
N GLU A 166 -1.98 -13.01 7.57
CA GLU A 166 -0.85 -12.22 7.08
C GLU A 166 -1.20 -10.74 6.91
N ILE A 167 -2.37 -10.42 6.34
CA ILE A 167 -2.90 -9.06 6.29
C ILE A 167 -2.97 -8.44 7.68
N GLY A 168 -3.48 -9.17 8.67
CA GLY A 168 -3.54 -8.72 10.06
C GLY A 168 -2.16 -8.41 10.65
N ALA A 169 -1.18 -9.29 10.39
CA ALA A 169 0.19 -9.14 10.84
C ALA A 169 0.89 -7.93 10.22
N HIS A 170 0.76 -7.74 8.91
CA HIS A 170 1.33 -6.57 8.21
C HIS A 170 0.62 -5.28 8.59
N PHE A 171 -0.72 -5.32 8.70
CA PHE A 171 -1.51 -4.15 9.06
C PHE A 171 -1.09 -3.55 10.40
N THR A 172 -0.87 -4.36 11.42
CA THR A 172 -0.54 -3.89 12.78
C THR A 172 0.82 -3.19 12.87
N LYS A 173 1.73 -3.47 11.96
CA LYS A 173 3.08 -2.88 11.89
C LYS A 173 3.11 -1.60 11.06
N GLY A 174 2.07 -1.34 10.26
CA GLY A 174 2.03 -0.29 9.25
C GLY A 174 1.82 1.12 9.80
N ARG A 175 2.16 2.09 8.96
CA ARG A 175 1.75 3.49 9.07
C ARG A 175 0.92 3.84 7.85
N TYR A 176 -0.13 4.61 8.04
CA TYR A 176 -1.12 4.89 7.01
C TYR A 176 -1.32 6.37 6.82
N ILE A 177 -1.70 6.76 5.62
CA ILE A 177 -2.12 8.12 5.33
C ILE A 177 -3.63 8.21 5.57
N VAL A 178 -4.02 9.10 6.48
CA VAL A 178 -5.40 9.47 6.76
C VAL A 178 -5.68 10.82 6.11
N PRO A 179 -6.71 10.95 5.27
CA PRO A 179 -7.06 12.22 4.63
C PRO A 179 -7.78 13.12 5.62
N LEU A 180 -7.27 14.33 5.83
CA LEU A 180 -7.96 15.38 6.58
C LEU A 180 -8.33 16.52 5.63
N PRO A 181 -9.49 17.17 5.79
CA PRO A 181 -9.86 18.32 4.98
C PRO A 181 -8.82 19.46 5.10
N GLU A 182 -8.54 20.14 4.01
CA GLU A 182 -7.73 21.36 4.01
C GLU A 182 -8.46 22.48 4.78
N GLU A 183 -9.76 22.60 4.54
CA GLU A 183 -10.65 23.58 5.17
C GLU A 183 -11.95 22.92 5.64
N GLY A 184 -12.50 23.39 6.73
CA GLY A 184 -13.80 22.93 7.25
C GLY A 184 -13.72 21.72 8.18
N ASN A 185 -14.88 21.34 8.69
CA ASN A 185 -15.06 20.20 9.59
C ASN A 185 -15.61 19.01 8.79
N GLY A 186 -14.97 17.89 8.87
CA GLY A 186 -15.48 16.63 8.34
C GLY A 186 -14.37 15.74 7.76
N ILE A 187 -14.18 14.59 8.38
CA ILE A 187 -13.31 13.55 7.86
C ILE A 187 -14.04 12.91 6.67
N PRO A 188 -13.38 12.67 5.53
CA PRO A 188 -14.02 12.00 4.40
C PRO A 188 -14.43 10.59 4.78
N LEU A 189 -15.63 10.21 4.38
CA LEU A 189 -16.21 8.89 4.62
C LEU A 189 -16.64 8.27 3.30
N VAL A 190 -16.48 6.95 3.19
CA VAL A 190 -16.88 6.16 2.04
C VAL A 190 -18.03 5.25 2.46
N LYS A 191 -19.14 5.32 1.74
CA LYS A 191 -20.27 4.41 1.91
C LYS A 191 -20.12 3.24 0.94
N LEU A 192 -20.05 2.03 1.47
CA LEU A 192 -20.01 0.81 0.66
C LEU A 192 -21.39 0.40 0.18
N LYS A 193 -21.45 -0.56 -0.76
CA LYS A 193 -22.71 -1.11 -1.29
C LYS A 193 -23.58 -1.74 -0.21
N SER A 194 -23.00 -2.22 0.88
CA SER A 194 -23.73 -2.72 2.06
C SER A 194 -24.52 -1.63 2.81
N GLY A 195 -24.22 -0.35 2.54
CA GLY A 195 -24.73 0.78 3.30
C GLY A 195 -23.84 1.20 4.47
N ASP A 196 -22.86 0.39 4.86
CA ASP A 196 -21.92 0.68 5.91
C ASP A 196 -20.97 1.82 5.50
N ILE A 197 -20.53 2.58 6.50
CA ILE A 197 -19.68 3.75 6.34
C ILE A 197 -18.30 3.45 6.88
N PHE A 198 -17.26 3.77 6.11
CA PHE A 198 -15.86 3.53 6.45
C PHE A 198 -15.01 4.78 6.23
N GLN A 199 -13.97 4.95 7.04
CA GLN A 199 -12.97 5.98 6.84
C GLN A 199 -11.93 5.49 5.82
N PRO A 200 -11.69 6.19 4.70
CA PRO A 200 -10.63 5.83 3.78
C PRO A 200 -9.27 6.07 4.41
N ILE A 201 -8.36 5.12 4.23
CA ILE A 201 -6.93 5.26 4.55
C ILE A 201 -6.10 4.67 3.42
N PHE A 202 -4.82 5.04 3.35
CA PHE A 202 -3.98 4.68 2.21
C PHE A 202 -2.66 4.06 2.68
N THR A 203 -2.25 3.01 1.97
CA THR A 203 -0.99 2.31 2.21
C THR A 203 0.23 3.13 1.83
N ASP A 204 0.05 4.10 0.91
CA ASP A 204 1.13 4.91 0.34
C ASP A 204 0.61 6.24 -0.25
N VAL A 205 1.55 7.08 -0.67
CA VAL A 205 1.25 8.40 -1.22
C VAL A 205 0.58 8.34 -2.60
N ILE A 206 0.85 7.30 -3.40
CA ILE A 206 0.28 7.17 -4.75
C ILE A 206 -1.22 6.88 -4.65
N GLU A 207 -1.61 5.98 -3.76
CA GLU A 207 -3.00 5.68 -3.49
C GLU A 207 -3.76 6.90 -2.90
N PHE A 208 -3.11 7.64 -1.99
CA PHE A 208 -3.68 8.89 -1.50
C PHE A 208 -3.87 9.92 -2.62
N GLN A 209 -2.88 10.12 -3.49
CA GLN A 209 -2.97 11.07 -4.60
C GLN A 209 -4.05 10.66 -5.62
N ARG A 210 -4.22 9.36 -5.87
CA ARG A 210 -5.29 8.83 -6.73
C ARG A 210 -6.67 9.20 -6.20
N PHE A 211 -6.86 9.17 -4.89
CA PHE A 211 -8.09 9.58 -4.22
C PHE A 211 -8.27 11.10 -4.19
N ASN A 212 -7.18 11.84 -3.92
CA ASN A 212 -7.19 13.28 -3.69
C ASN A 212 -6.87 14.11 -4.95
N ARG A 213 -7.43 13.75 -6.10
CA ARG A 213 -7.18 14.46 -7.39
C ARG A 213 -7.55 15.94 -7.33
N GLU A 214 -8.59 16.29 -6.59
CA GLU A 214 -9.08 17.67 -6.43
C GLU A 214 -8.33 18.43 -5.33
N LYS A 215 -7.32 17.82 -4.68
CA LYS A 215 -6.49 18.41 -3.62
C LYS A 215 -7.30 18.99 -2.44
N LYS A 216 -8.42 18.37 -2.11
CA LYS A 216 -9.30 18.78 -1.00
C LYS A 216 -8.81 18.33 0.38
N PHE A 217 -7.85 17.40 0.42
CA PHE A 217 -7.39 16.77 1.64
C PHE A 217 -5.88 16.90 1.79
N ARG A 218 -5.43 17.12 3.01
CA ARG A 218 -4.03 16.99 3.40
C ARG A 218 -3.75 15.61 3.97
N PRO A 219 -2.57 15.03 3.72
CA PRO A 219 -2.19 13.74 4.29
C PRO A 219 -1.76 13.88 5.76
N VAL A 220 -2.27 13.00 6.62
CA VAL A 220 -1.78 12.85 7.99
C VAL A 220 -1.35 11.41 8.19
N VAL A 221 -0.14 11.21 8.70
CA VAL A 221 0.40 9.87 8.93
C VAL A 221 0.00 9.40 10.32
N VAL A 222 -0.59 8.21 10.38
CA VAL A 222 -1.08 7.60 11.62
C VAL A 222 -0.57 6.17 11.71
N ASP A 223 0.00 5.80 12.85
CA ASP A 223 0.39 4.42 13.12
C ASP A 223 -0.88 3.54 13.28
N ALA A 224 -0.82 2.28 12.87
CA ALA A 224 -1.94 1.34 12.96
C ALA A 224 -2.62 1.33 14.33
N ILE A 225 -1.82 1.29 15.40
CA ILE A 225 -2.28 1.24 16.79
C ILE A 225 -3.13 2.47 17.20
N LYS A 226 -2.96 3.60 16.52
CA LYS A 226 -3.68 4.85 16.79
C LYS A 226 -4.92 5.05 15.94
N LEU A 227 -5.13 4.22 14.89
CA LEU A 227 -6.26 4.37 13.99
C LEU A 227 -7.61 4.31 14.70
N ALA A 228 -7.76 3.40 15.67
CA ALA A 228 -8.99 3.28 16.46
C ALA A 228 -9.36 4.56 17.24
N GLN A 229 -8.37 5.42 17.55
CA GLN A 229 -8.57 6.67 18.30
C GLN A 229 -9.01 7.83 17.40
N VAL A 230 -8.67 7.77 16.11
CA VAL A 230 -8.98 8.81 15.12
C VAL A 230 -10.18 8.47 14.25
N LEU A 231 -10.76 7.28 14.44
CA LEU A 231 -11.92 6.82 13.68
C LEU A 231 -13.18 7.62 14.05
N PRO A 232 -13.90 8.22 13.08
CA PRO A 232 -15.17 8.91 13.31
C PRO A 232 -16.24 8.00 13.91
N GLU A 233 -17.17 8.59 14.67
CA GLU A 233 -18.23 7.81 15.33
C GLU A 233 -19.14 7.08 14.33
N GLU A 234 -19.37 7.66 13.17
CA GLU A 234 -20.22 7.11 12.11
C GLU A 234 -19.55 5.96 11.36
N ALA A 235 -18.21 5.89 11.38
CA ALA A 235 -17.49 4.87 10.64
C ALA A 235 -17.51 3.53 11.38
N LYS A 236 -17.85 2.45 10.69
CA LYS A 236 -17.79 1.06 11.18
C LYS A 236 -16.34 0.56 11.28
N GLY A 237 -15.45 1.18 10.52
CA GLY A 237 -14.06 0.82 10.40
C GLY A 237 -13.35 1.67 9.35
N ILE A 238 -12.32 1.11 8.76
CA ILE A 238 -11.51 1.73 7.72
C ILE A 238 -11.66 0.99 6.39
N VAL A 239 -11.44 1.69 5.28
CA VAL A 239 -11.27 1.06 3.97
C VAL A 239 -9.90 1.43 3.40
N LEU A 240 -9.09 0.40 3.16
CA LEU A 240 -7.76 0.53 2.56
C LEU A 240 -7.88 0.71 1.05
N ASN A 241 -7.21 1.75 0.52
CA ASN A 241 -7.10 2.04 -0.92
C ASN A 241 -8.45 1.93 -1.66
N PRO A 242 -9.45 2.78 -1.35
CA PRO A 242 -10.83 2.63 -1.83
C PRO A 242 -11.00 2.69 -3.36
N LEU A 243 -10.05 3.26 -4.09
CA LEU A 243 -10.07 3.31 -5.56
C LEU A 243 -9.27 2.19 -6.23
N GLY A 244 -8.53 1.41 -5.43
CA GLY A 244 -7.75 0.25 -5.85
C GLY A 244 -8.29 -1.03 -5.24
N VAL A 245 -7.50 -1.66 -4.36
CA VAL A 245 -7.85 -2.94 -3.70
C VAL A 245 -9.17 -2.88 -2.94
N ASN A 246 -9.53 -1.72 -2.42
CA ASN A 246 -10.80 -1.42 -1.76
C ASN A 246 -11.16 -2.46 -0.68
N MET A 247 -10.27 -2.63 0.29
CA MET A 247 -10.43 -3.61 1.37
C MET A 247 -10.99 -2.97 2.64
N PRO A 248 -12.24 -3.28 3.03
CA PRO A 248 -12.80 -2.81 4.30
C PRO A 248 -12.31 -3.66 5.47
N LEU A 249 -11.94 -3.01 6.57
CA LEU A 249 -11.61 -3.63 7.84
C LEU A 249 -12.46 -3.03 8.95
N THR A 250 -13.16 -3.88 9.70
CA THR A 250 -13.89 -3.46 10.89
C THR A 250 -12.88 -3.19 12.01
N VAL A 251 -12.95 -2.02 12.63
CA VAL A 251 -12.07 -1.62 13.73
C VAL A 251 -12.89 -1.46 15.00
N GLN A 252 -12.50 -2.17 16.06
CA GLN A 252 -13.11 -1.98 17.36
C GLN A 252 -12.73 -0.59 17.89
N LYS A 253 -13.74 0.24 18.13
CA LYS A 253 -13.54 1.58 18.67
C LYS A 253 -13.09 1.49 20.12
N VAL A 254 -12.02 2.17 20.46
CA VAL A 254 -11.70 2.44 21.85
C VAL A 254 -12.72 3.47 22.35
N LYS A 255 -13.60 3.09 23.28
CA LYS A 255 -14.46 4.06 23.96
C LYS A 255 -13.54 5.11 24.55
N LYS A 256 -13.66 6.37 24.12
CA LYS A 256 -13.01 7.48 24.81
C LYS A 256 -13.49 7.41 26.25
N GLN A 257 -12.63 7.00 27.17
CA GLN A 257 -12.89 7.28 28.58
C GLN A 257 -13.02 8.79 28.68
N PRO A 258 -14.07 9.33 29.36
CA PRO A 258 -14.11 10.74 29.63
C PRO A 258 -12.77 11.11 30.25
N GLU A 259 -12.09 12.09 29.67
CA GLU A 259 -10.85 12.61 30.24
C GLU A 259 -11.12 12.88 31.70
N ALA A 260 -10.42 12.16 32.57
CA ALA A 260 -10.44 12.50 33.98
C ALA A 260 -10.08 13.99 34.06
N PRO A 261 -10.84 14.81 34.81
CA PRO A 261 -10.59 16.24 34.85
C PRO A 261 -9.10 16.44 35.12
N VAL A 262 -8.42 17.15 34.22
CA VAL A 262 -7.01 17.48 34.35
C VAL A 262 -6.89 18.21 35.68
N GLN A 263 -6.45 17.50 36.71
CA GLN A 263 -6.10 18.12 37.97
C GLN A 263 -4.97 19.07 37.64
N LYS A 264 -5.25 20.36 37.78
CA LYS A 264 -4.20 21.38 37.65
C LYS A 264 -3.03 20.90 38.52
N PRO A 265 -1.78 20.93 38.01
CA PRO A 265 -0.65 20.51 38.81
C PRO A 265 -0.70 21.33 40.12
N VAL A 266 -0.85 20.60 41.23
CA VAL A 266 -0.83 21.23 42.56
C VAL A 266 0.57 21.85 42.68
N SER A 267 0.64 23.16 42.99
CA SER A 267 1.93 23.82 43.09
C SER A 267 2.79 23.10 44.15
N VAL A 268 4.09 23.10 43.96
CA VAL A 268 5.03 22.44 44.89
C VAL A 268 4.83 22.99 46.31
N GLU A 269 4.48 24.27 46.47
CA GLU A 269 4.13 24.95 47.72
C GLU A 269 2.91 24.31 48.38
N ALA A 270 1.84 24.00 47.61
CA ALA A 270 0.64 23.33 48.16
C ALA A 270 0.93 21.88 48.58
N GLN A 271 1.88 21.19 47.99
CA GLN A 271 2.32 19.86 48.38
C GLN A 271 3.14 19.90 49.68
N ILE A 272 3.99 20.91 49.85
CA ILE A 272 4.76 21.15 51.06
C ILE A 272 3.85 21.50 52.23
N ASP A 273 2.87 22.39 52.04
CA ASP A 273 1.90 22.75 53.07
C ASP A 273 1.04 21.57 53.49
N ALA A 274 0.67 20.67 52.59
CA ALA A 274 -0.07 19.46 52.91
C ALA A 274 0.78 18.49 53.78
N ALA A 275 2.03 18.28 53.42
CA ALA A 275 2.98 17.46 54.16
C ALA A 275 3.27 17.99 55.57
N ILE A 276 3.40 19.32 55.74
CA ILE A 276 3.60 19.95 57.03
C ILE A 276 2.38 19.74 57.95
N ARG A 277 1.17 19.86 57.40
CA ARG A 277 -0.08 19.63 58.17
C ARG A 277 -0.22 18.18 58.60
N GLU A 278 0.20 17.22 57.79
CA GLU A 278 0.15 15.80 58.10
C GLU A 278 1.11 15.46 59.25
N VAL A 279 2.33 15.98 59.19
CA VAL A 279 3.32 15.83 60.29
C VAL A 279 2.87 16.48 61.61
N GLN A 280 2.23 17.67 61.53
CA GLN A 280 1.68 18.34 62.73
C GLN A 280 0.47 17.62 63.34
N ALA A 281 -0.34 16.93 62.51
CA ALA A 281 -1.48 16.16 62.95
C ALA A 281 -1.05 14.83 63.65
N GLU A 282 0.08 14.26 63.24
CA GLU A 282 0.65 13.07 63.90
C GLU A 282 1.32 13.43 65.24
N ALA A 283 2.03 14.55 65.29
CA ALA A 283 2.68 15.01 66.53
C ALA A 283 1.71 15.49 67.64
N GLY A 284 0.47 15.75 67.29
CA GLY A 284 -0.59 16.15 68.27
C GLY A 284 -1.40 14.99 68.82
N ARG A 285 -1.05 13.72 68.50
CA ARG A 285 -1.73 12.52 68.93
C ARG A 285 -0.93 11.71 69.97
N GLU A 286 0.25 12.19 70.40
CA GLU A 286 0.97 11.72 71.56
C GLU A 286 0.67 12.68 72.75
#